data_210d49b6052c6a23d448ea292fc76a91
#
_entry.id   210d49b6052c6a23d448ea292fc76a91
#
_cell.length_a   1.000
_cell.length_b   1.000
_cell.length_c   1.000
_cell.angle_alpha   90.00
_cell.angle_beta   90.00
_cell.angle_gamma   90.00
#
_symmetry.space_group_name_H-M   'P 1'
#
loop_
_entity.id
_entity.type
_entity.pdbx_description
1 polymer ?
#
loop_
_entity_poly.entity_id
_entity_poly.type
_entity_poly.pdbx_seq_one_letter_code
_entity_poly.pdbx_strand_id
1 'polypeptide(L)'
;MLAVIGAINGVAPVAAPVVGGLVTGTIGWKGIFVILLFIGVLLWIGCIRFKESLPVEKRSKTGIISTFRSFGFIVRNRCYLLYVLQLAFAQGILFAYIASSPFIVQQHYGFSPFAFSICFAVNAVAIGVAAAISVKFRQPENGTLTGCIGMLCLSVCVMIALYNGCGFWTYELLMFALLF
;
A
#
# COMPACT_ATOMS: atom_id res chain seq x y z
N MET A 1 8.06 -16.99 9.85
CA MET A 1 6.65 -16.61 9.74
C MET A 1 6.49 -15.15 9.29
N LEU A 2 7.09 -14.17 9.96
CA LEU A 2 7.05 -12.75 9.56
C LEU A 2 7.56 -12.50 8.13
N ALA A 3 8.61 -13.19 7.68
CA ALA A 3 9.14 -13.06 6.33
C ALA A 3 8.14 -13.52 5.25
N VAL A 4 7.35 -14.56 5.53
CA VAL A 4 6.30 -15.04 4.59
C VAL A 4 5.18 -14.02 4.49
N ILE A 5 4.75 -13.44 5.61
CA ILE A 5 3.73 -12.37 5.63
C ILE A 5 4.25 -11.13 4.87
N GLY A 6 5.53 -10.77 5.07
CA GLY A 6 6.17 -9.67 4.34
C GLY A 6 6.22 -9.93 2.83
N ALA A 7 6.56 -11.14 2.41
CA ALA A 7 6.58 -11.52 1.00
C ALA A 7 5.19 -11.47 0.36
N ILE A 8 4.16 -11.95 1.05
CA ILE A 8 2.77 -11.89 0.58
C ILE A 8 2.32 -10.43 0.44
N ASN A 9 2.61 -9.59 1.45
CA ASN A 9 2.28 -8.17 1.40
C ASN A 9 3.01 -7.41 0.28
N GLY A 10 4.21 -7.85 -0.11
CA GLY A 10 4.95 -7.28 -1.24
C GLY A 10 4.41 -7.73 -2.60
N VAL A 11 3.92 -8.97 -2.72
CA VAL A 11 3.41 -9.51 -4.00
C VAL A 11 1.96 -9.06 -4.27
N ALA A 12 1.14 -8.92 -3.24
CA ALA A 12 -0.28 -8.60 -3.39
C ALA A 12 -0.56 -7.30 -4.20
N PRO A 13 0.13 -6.17 -3.96
CA PRO A 13 -0.06 -4.95 -4.74
C PRO A 13 0.32 -5.10 -6.22
N VAL A 14 1.22 -6.04 -6.56
CA VAL A 14 1.61 -6.32 -7.94
C VAL A 14 0.56 -7.21 -8.63
N ALA A 15 0.15 -8.28 -7.96
CA ALA A 15 -0.75 -9.28 -8.54
C ALA A 15 -2.19 -8.78 -8.66
N ALA A 16 -2.70 -8.05 -7.68
CA ALA A 16 -4.09 -7.63 -7.62
C ALA A 16 -4.54 -6.74 -8.81
N PRO A 17 -3.79 -5.70 -9.22
CA PRO A 17 -4.16 -4.88 -10.38
C PRO A 17 -4.13 -5.65 -11.69
N VAL A 18 -3.14 -6.54 -11.88
CA VAL A 18 -3.03 -7.35 -13.10
C VAL A 18 -4.21 -8.30 -13.21
N VAL A 19 -4.53 -9.02 -12.15
CA VAL A 19 -5.71 -9.90 -12.10
C VAL A 19 -6.99 -9.09 -12.28
N GLY A 20 -7.11 -7.95 -11.60
CA GLY A 20 -8.26 -7.04 -11.72
C GLY A 20 -8.46 -6.53 -13.15
N GLY A 21 -7.38 -6.13 -13.83
CA GLY A 21 -7.41 -5.68 -15.23
C GLY A 21 -7.85 -6.77 -16.20
N LEU A 22 -7.35 -8.00 -16.02
CA LEU A 22 -7.76 -9.16 -16.83
C LEU A 22 -9.23 -9.52 -16.61
N VAL A 23 -9.68 -9.56 -15.35
CA VAL A 23 -11.09 -9.87 -15.01
C VAL A 23 -12.03 -8.80 -15.55
N THR A 24 -11.67 -7.54 -15.42
CA THR A 24 -12.47 -6.43 -15.94
C THR A 24 -12.58 -6.48 -17.45
N GLY A 25 -11.50 -6.86 -18.14
CA GLY A 25 -11.50 -7.00 -19.60
C GLY A 25 -12.29 -8.19 -20.14
N THR A 26 -12.52 -9.24 -19.34
CA THR A 26 -13.20 -10.49 -19.76
C THR A 26 -14.65 -10.57 -19.28
N ILE A 27 -14.87 -10.43 -17.97
CA ILE A 27 -16.16 -10.64 -17.30
C ILE A 27 -16.81 -9.30 -16.89
N GLY A 28 -16.03 -8.21 -16.97
CA GLY A 28 -16.43 -6.89 -16.53
C GLY A 28 -16.27 -6.69 -15.01
N TRP A 29 -16.58 -5.49 -14.55
CA TRP A 29 -16.40 -5.09 -13.14
C TRP A 29 -17.17 -5.97 -12.13
N LYS A 30 -18.30 -6.55 -12.52
CA LYS A 30 -19.09 -7.45 -11.68
C LYS A 30 -18.32 -8.73 -11.31
N GLY A 31 -17.45 -9.21 -12.20
CA GLY A 31 -16.62 -10.39 -11.97
C GLY A 31 -15.67 -10.23 -10.79
N ILE A 32 -15.16 -9.01 -10.56
CA ILE A 32 -14.32 -8.71 -9.40
C ILE A 32 -15.07 -8.97 -8.09
N PHE A 33 -16.33 -8.52 -7.98
CA PHE A 33 -17.14 -8.71 -6.78
C PHE A 33 -17.47 -10.19 -6.53
N VAL A 34 -17.68 -10.98 -7.60
CA VAL A 34 -17.89 -12.42 -7.46
C VAL A 34 -16.63 -13.10 -6.91
N ILE A 35 -15.44 -12.74 -7.39
CA ILE A 35 -14.17 -13.27 -6.88
C ILE A 35 -13.99 -12.88 -5.41
N LEU A 36 -14.24 -11.61 -5.06
CA LEU A 36 -14.15 -11.14 -3.68
C LEU A 36 -15.12 -11.86 -2.76
N LEU A 37 -16.36 -12.09 -3.21
CA LEU A 37 -17.34 -12.87 -2.46
C LEU A 37 -16.86 -14.30 -2.21
N PHE A 38 -16.32 -14.96 -3.24
CA PHE A 38 -15.78 -16.31 -3.12
C PHE A 38 -14.63 -16.38 -2.11
N ILE A 39 -13.66 -15.46 -2.21
CA ILE A 39 -12.55 -15.35 -1.26
C ILE A 39 -13.08 -15.08 0.15
N GLY A 40 -14.05 -14.18 0.31
CA GLY A 40 -14.66 -13.87 1.60
C GLY A 40 -15.32 -15.09 2.24
N VAL A 41 -16.06 -15.88 1.46
CA VAL A 41 -16.68 -17.13 1.93
C VAL A 41 -15.61 -18.15 2.36
N LEU A 42 -14.55 -18.33 1.58
CA LEU A 42 -13.43 -19.22 1.94
C LEU A 42 -12.75 -18.79 3.25
N LEU A 43 -12.49 -17.50 3.41
CA LEU A 43 -11.93 -16.96 4.65
C LEU A 43 -12.87 -17.16 5.83
N TRP A 44 -14.17 -16.94 5.64
CA TRP A 44 -15.16 -17.15 6.68
C TRP A 44 -15.23 -18.61 7.15
N ILE A 45 -15.24 -19.57 6.21
CA ILE A 45 -15.17 -21.01 6.52
C ILE A 45 -13.86 -21.34 7.25
N GLY A 46 -12.73 -20.75 6.82
CA GLY A 46 -11.45 -20.89 7.49
C GLY A 46 -11.49 -20.41 8.94
N CYS A 47 -12.09 -19.24 9.18
CA CYS A 47 -12.23 -18.65 10.52
C CYS A 47 -13.08 -19.53 11.46
N ILE A 48 -14.15 -20.14 10.98
CA ILE A 48 -14.99 -21.04 11.81
C ILE A 48 -14.21 -22.29 12.25
N ARG A 49 -13.30 -22.78 11.40
CA ARG A 49 -12.46 -23.95 11.71
C ARG A 49 -11.22 -23.61 12.51
N PHE A 50 -10.92 -22.33 12.70
CA PHE A 50 -9.72 -21.88 13.41
C PHE A 50 -9.84 -22.17 14.92
N LYS A 51 -8.91 -22.94 15.45
CA LYS A 51 -8.81 -23.17 16.89
C LYS A 51 -7.84 -22.16 17.49
N GLU A 52 -8.23 -21.55 18.59
CA GLU A 52 -7.39 -20.64 19.36
C GLU A 52 -6.11 -21.35 19.81
N SER A 53 -4.95 -20.89 19.33
CA SER A 53 -3.66 -21.48 19.63
C SER A 53 -3.00 -20.89 20.89
N LEU A 54 -3.53 -19.77 21.42
CA LEU A 54 -2.97 -19.14 22.61
C LEU A 54 -3.45 -19.88 23.88
N PRO A 55 -2.53 -20.45 24.69
CA PRO A 55 -2.88 -21.09 25.95
C PRO A 55 -3.68 -20.15 26.86
N VAL A 56 -4.67 -20.69 27.55
CA VAL A 56 -5.59 -19.92 28.39
C VAL A 56 -4.85 -19.08 29.44
N GLU A 57 -3.73 -19.57 29.93
CA GLU A 57 -2.87 -18.90 30.91
C GLU A 57 -2.21 -17.63 30.37
N LYS A 58 -1.95 -17.57 29.07
CA LYS A 58 -1.32 -16.43 28.38
C LYS A 58 -2.32 -15.44 27.80
N ARG A 59 -3.62 -15.72 27.89
CA ARG A 59 -4.66 -14.82 27.41
C ARG A 59 -4.75 -13.61 28.34
N SER A 60 -4.68 -12.42 27.73
CA SER A 60 -4.87 -11.19 28.49
C SER A 60 -6.28 -11.15 29.09
N LYS A 61 -6.37 -11.06 30.42
CA LYS A 61 -7.63 -10.84 31.12
C LYS A 61 -8.02 -9.36 31.19
N THR A 62 -7.23 -8.50 30.55
CA THR A 62 -7.47 -7.05 30.51
C THR A 62 -8.69 -6.76 29.67
N GLY A 63 -9.66 -6.06 30.26
CA GLY A 63 -10.87 -5.61 29.55
C GLY A 63 -10.56 -4.58 28.44
N ILE A 64 -11.51 -4.36 27.57
CA ILE A 64 -11.42 -3.42 26.42
C ILE A 64 -10.95 -2.03 26.88
N ILE A 65 -11.45 -1.55 28.01
CA ILE A 65 -11.10 -0.22 28.57
C ILE A 65 -9.61 -0.11 28.90
N SER A 66 -9.00 -1.16 29.46
CA SER A 66 -7.56 -1.14 29.77
C SER A 66 -6.71 -1.16 28.50
N THR A 67 -7.17 -1.81 27.45
CA THR A 67 -6.54 -1.78 26.14
C THR A 67 -6.53 -0.36 25.57
N PHE A 68 -7.65 0.34 25.59
CA PHE A 68 -7.72 1.76 25.17
C PHE A 68 -6.84 2.67 26.01
N ARG A 69 -6.75 2.41 27.32
CA ARG A 69 -5.84 3.16 28.20
C ARG A 69 -4.37 2.94 27.84
N SER A 70 -3.99 1.73 27.45
CA SER A 70 -2.65 1.43 26.95
C SER A 70 -2.33 2.17 25.64
N PHE A 71 -3.28 2.25 24.70
CA PHE A 71 -3.14 3.07 23.50
C PHE A 71 -2.94 4.56 23.85
N GLY A 72 -3.69 5.09 24.81
CA GLY A 72 -3.52 6.48 25.28
C GLY A 72 -2.11 6.74 25.82
N PHE A 73 -1.51 5.78 26.53
CA PHE A 73 -0.14 5.87 27.01
C PHE A 73 0.89 5.88 25.87
N ILE A 74 0.69 5.02 24.86
CA ILE A 74 1.59 4.91 23.71
C ILE A 74 1.55 6.19 22.86
N VAL A 75 0.35 6.74 22.58
CA VAL A 75 0.17 7.98 21.81
C VAL A 75 0.77 9.20 22.52
N ARG A 76 0.93 9.15 23.84
CA ARG A 76 1.56 10.22 24.61
C ARG A 76 3.09 10.30 24.41
N ASN A 77 3.71 9.24 23.89
CA ASN A 77 5.12 9.25 23.51
C ASN A 77 5.30 10.03 22.20
N ARG A 78 5.94 11.20 22.26
CA ARG A 78 6.14 12.09 21.11
C ARG A 78 6.92 11.43 19.97
N CYS A 79 7.97 10.66 20.29
CA CYS A 79 8.75 9.96 19.26
C CYS A 79 7.89 8.95 18.52
N TYR A 80 7.13 8.14 19.24
CA TYR A 80 6.20 7.17 18.64
C TYR A 80 5.16 7.86 17.76
N LEU A 81 4.56 8.95 18.25
CA LEU A 81 3.55 9.70 17.52
C LEU A 81 4.10 10.26 16.19
N LEU A 82 5.33 10.80 16.20
CA LEU A 82 5.97 11.30 14.97
C LEU A 82 6.16 10.20 13.92
N TYR A 83 6.65 9.01 14.34
CA TYR A 83 6.78 7.88 13.40
C TYR A 83 5.44 7.38 12.87
N VAL A 84 4.41 7.34 13.71
CA VAL A 84 3.06 6.94 13.28
C VAL A 84 2.47 7.96 12.31
N LEU A 85 2.62 9.27 12.58
CA LEU A 85 2.15 10.32 11.68
C LEU A 85 2.88 10.26 10.33
N GLN A 86 4.19 10.06 10.34
CA GLN A 86 4.98 9.90 9.13
C GLN A 86 4.49 8.70 8.30
N LEU A 87 4.29 7.54 8.94
CA LEU A 87 3.74 6.37 8.27
C LEU A 87 2.34 6.65 7.71
N ALA A 88 1.49 7.36 8.47
CA ALA A 88 0.15 7.73 8.02
C ALA A 88 0.18 8.63 6.78
N PHE A 89 1.07 9.63 6.73
CA PHE A 89 1.23 10.50 5.57
C PHE A 89 1.81 9.74 4.36
N ALA A 90 2.80 8.88 4.55
CA ALA A 90 3.34 8.05 3.48
C ALA A 90 2.27 7.13 2.88
N GLN A 91 1.49 6.48 3.72
CA GLN A 91 0.33 5.67 3.28
C GLN A 91 -0.74 6.54 2.61
N GLY A 92 -0.96 7.76 3.10
CA GLY A 92 -1.87 8.73 2.47
C GLY A 92 -1.47 9.05 1.03
N ILE A 93 -0.19 9.26 0.75
CA ILE A 93 0.33 9.49 -0.61
C ILE A 93 0.09 8.25 -1.49
N LEU A 94 0.38 7.05 -0.98
CA LEU A 94 0.13 5.81 -1.70
C LEU A 94 -1.35 5.63 -2.04
N PHE A 95 -2.26 5.85 -1.09
CA PHE A 95 -3.69 5.74 -1.35
C PHE A 95 -4.21 6.84 -2.28
N ALA A 96 -3.68 8.07 -2.20
CA ALA A 96 -3.98 9.12 -3.15
C ALA A 96 -3.57 8.73 -4.58
N TYR A 97 -2.38 8.15 -4.74
CA TYR A 97 -1.93 7.58 -6.02
C TYR A 97 -2.90 6.49 -6.51
N ILE A 98 -3.23 5.50 -5.67
CA ILE A 98 -4.14 4.41 -6.03
C ILE A 98 -5.50 4.93 -6.49
N ALA A 99 -6.03 5.96 -5.82
CA ALA A 99 -7.33 6.54 -6.13
C ALA A 99 -7.32 7.39 -7.41
N SER A 100 -6.26 8.17 -7.66
CA SER A 100 -6.19 9.13 -8.76
C SER A 100 -5.61 8.54 -10.06
N SER A 101 -4.69 7.59 -9.98
CA SER A 101 -3.96 7.07 -11.14
C SER A 101 -4.85 6.44 -12.21
N PRO A 102 -5.96 5.71 -11.91
CA PRO A 102 -6.85 5.20 -12.95
C PRO A 102 -7.48 6.31 -13.78
N PHE A 103 -7.86 7.43 -13.15
CA PHE A 103 -8.44 8.59 -13.84
C PHE A 103 -7.39 9.28 -14.72
N ILE A 104 -6.19 9.48 -14.20
CA ILE A 104 -5.11 10.13 -14.95
C ILE A 104 -4.69 9.27 -16.14
N VAL A 105 -4.41 7.99 -15.93
CA VAL A 105 -3.89 7.11 -16.99
C VAL A 105 -4.97 6.78 -18.03
N GLN A 106 -6.19 6.49 -17.61
CA GLN A 106 -7.24 6.05 -18.53
C GLN A 106 -8.03 7.20 -19.14
N GLN A 107 -8.41 8.22 -18.36
CA GLN A 107 -9.25 9.32 -18.87
C GLN A 107 -8.43 10.46 -19.46
N HIS A 108 -7.32 10.84 -18.85
CA HIS A 108 -6.50 11.95 -19.34
C HIS A 108 -5.56 11.50 -20.48
N TYR A 109 -4.88 10.36 -20.32
CA TYR A 109 -3.96 9.84 -21.35
C TYR A 109 -4.59 8.81 -22.29
N GLY A 110 -5.81 8.36 -22.07
CA GLY A 110 -6.56 7.47 -22.97
C GLY A 110 -6.09 6.01 -23.02
N PHE A 111 -5.34 5.55 -22.03
CA PHE A 111 -4.86 4.16 -22.00
C PHE A 111 -5.96 3.17 -21.59
N SER A 112 -5.83 1.92 -22.07
CA SER A 112 -6.74 0.84 -21.69
C SER A 112 -6.56 0.43 -20.20
N PRO A 113 -7.60 -0.18 -19.57
CA PRO A 113 -7.49 -0.72 -18.20
C PRO A 113 -6.35 -1.73 -18.04
N PHE A 114 -6.05 -2.49 -19.10
CA PHE A 114 -4.95 -3.44 -19.09
C PHE A 114 -3.58 -2.74 -19.09
N ALA A 115 -3.38 -1.72 -19.91
CA ALA A 115 -2.16 -0.92 -19.92
C ALA A 115 -1.94 -0.23 -18.55
N PHE A 116 -3.00 0.33 -17.96
CA PHE A 116 -2.96 0.86 -16.60
C PHE A 116 -2.48 -0.19 -15.57
N SER A 117 -3.00 -1.43 -15.67
CA SER A 117 -2.61 -2.51 -14.75
C SER A 117 -1.12 -2.85 -14.84
N ILE A 118 -0.53 -2.77 -16.03
CA ILE A 118 0.91 -2.98 -16.23
C ILE A 118 1.72 -1.85 -15.59
N CYS A 119 1.36 -0.59 -15.83
CA CYS A 119 2.02 0.56 -15.20
C CYS A 119 1.96 0.48 -13.68
N PHE A 120 0.78 0.13 -13.15
CA PHE A 120 0.60 -0.05 -11.72
C PHE A 120 1.46 -1.18 -11.15
N ALA A 121 1.60 -2.30 -11.88
CA ALA A 121 2.47 -3.41 -11.48
C ALA A 121 3.95 -2.99 -11.46
N VAL A 122 4.41 -2.21 -12.44
CA VAL A 122 5.78 -1.66 -12.48
C VAL A 122 6.04 -0.79 -11.25
N ASN A 123 5.12 0.11 -10.91
CA ASN A 123 5.23 0.96 -9.73
C ASN A 123 5.20 0.15 -8.42
N ALA A 124 4.40 -0.93 -8.36
CA ALA A 124 4.40 -1.82 -7.20
C ALA A 124 5.73 -2.59 -7.04
N VAL A 125 6.40 -2.94 -8.14
CA VAL A 125 7.77 -3.49 -8.09
C VAL A 125 8.75 -2.46 -7.53
N ALA A 126 8.64 -1.18 -7.89
CA ALA A 126 9.47 -0.10 -7.32
C ALA A 126 9.34 -0.07 -5.78
N ILE A 127 8.12 -0.10 -5.26
CA ILE A 127 7.86 -0.16 -3.81
C ILE A 127 8.53 -1.38 -3.18
N GLY A 128 8.42 -2.55 -3.81
CA GLY A 128 9.05 -3.78 -3.32
C GLY A 128 10.57 -3.69 -3.28
N VAL A 129 11.19 -3.12 -4.31
CA VAL A 129 12.65 -2.92 -4.40
C VAL A 129 13.10 -1.91 -3.36
N ALA A 130 12.39 -0.78 -3.21
CA ALA A 130 12.68 0.22 -2.19
C ALA A 130 12.61 -0.37 -0.78
N ALA A 131 11.58 -1.17 -0.50
CA ALA A 131 11.45 -1.87 0.78
C ALA A 131 12.62 -2.83 1.03
N ALA A 132 13.09 -3.55 0.01
CA ALA A 132 14.27 -4.44 0.14
C ALA A 132 15.57 -3.65 0.36
N ILE A 133 15.73 -2.48 -0.27
CA ILE A 133 16.88 -1.61 -0.08
C ILE A 133 16.85 -0.95 1.31
N SER A 134 15.67 -0.57 1.80
CA SER A 134 15.51 0.09 3.10
C SER A 134 16.06 -0.73 4.26
N VAL A 135 16.02 -2.06 4.18
CA VAL A 135 16.60 -2.97 5.18
C VAL A 135 18.12 -2.81 5.33
N LYS A 136 18.81 -2.29 4.30
CA LYS A 136 20.27 -2.07 4.32
C LYS A 136 20.69 -0.80 5.03
N PHE A 137 19.77 0.10 5.34
CA PHE A 137 20.11 1.31 6.08
C PHE A 137 20.51 0.96 7.52
N ARG A 138 21.73 1.34 7.87
CA ARG A 138 22.33 1.06 9.18
C ARG A 138 21.69 1.89 10.31
N GLN A 139 21.12 3.04 9.94
CA GLN A 139 20.40 3.95 10.84
C GLN A 139 19.03 4.23 10.24
N PRO A 140 17.96 3.68 10.81
CA PRO A 140 16.59 3.84 10.29
C PRO A 140 16.14 5.31 10.25
N GLU A 141 16.65 6.14 11.17
CA GLU A 141 16.32 7.58 11.22
C GLU A 141 16.75 8.33 9.95
N ASN A 142 17.97 8.06 9.45
CA ASN A 142 18.47 8.68 8.23
C ASN A 142 17.71 8.21 6.99
N GLY A 143 17.36 6.93 6.92
CA GLY A 143 16.52 6.40 5.85
C GLY A 143 15.14 7.06 5.81
N THR A 144 14.56 7.21 6.98
CA THR A 144 13.27 7.88 7.18
C THR A 144 13.29 9.35 6.73
N LEU A 145 14.30 10.10 7.16
CA LEU A 145 14.46 11.51 6.78
C LEU A 145 14.68 11.68 5.26
N THR A 146 15.54 10.85 4.69
CA THR A 146 15.80 10.87 3.25
C THR A 146 14.55 10.55 2.45
N GLY A 147 13.78 9.55 2.87
CA GLY A 147 12.50 9.19 2.27
C GLY A 147 11.50 10.34 2.31
N CYS A 148 11.33 11.00 3.47
CA CYS A 148 10.42 12.14 3.60
C CYS A 148 10.78 13.32 2.69
N ILE A 149 12.07 13.66 2.62
CA ILE A 149 12.56 14.75 1.74
C ILE A 149 12.35 14.36 0.28
N GLY A 150 12.68 13.11 -0.10
CA GLY A 150 12.48 12.59 -1.44
C GLY A 150 11.00 12.64 -1.86
N MET A 151 10.10 12.16 -1.02
CA MET A 151 8.64 12.21 -1.27
C MET A 151 8.13 13.64 -1.42
N LEU A 152 8.59 14.58 -0.59
CA LEU A 152 8.20 15.98 -0.70
C LEU A 152 8.67 16.59 -2.03
N CYS A 153 9.95 16.45 -2.37
CA CYS A 153 10.50 16.98 -3.61
C CYS A 153 9.81 16.40 -4.85
N LEU A 154 9.63 15.07 -4.89
CA LEU A 154 9.03 14.40 -6.02
C LEU A 154 7.53 14.70 -6.16
N SER A 155 6.79 14.84 -5.05
CA SER A 155 5.39 15.25 -5.11
C SER A 155 5.22 16.67 -5.70
N VAL A 156 6.12 17.59 -5.34
CA VAL A 156 6.16 18.94 -5.95
C VAL A 156 6.50 18.85 -7.45
N CYS A 157 7.47 18.02 -7.82
CA CYS A 157 7.81 17.79 -9.23
C CYS A 157 6.64 17.22 -10.03
N VAL A 158 5.91 16.24 -9.50
CA VAL A 158 4.69 15.68 -10.12
C VAL A 158 3.64 16.77 -10.30
N MET A 159 3.40 17.59 -9.28
CA MET A 159 2.42 18.68 -9.35
C MET A 159 2.78 19.69 -10.45
N ILE A 160 4.04 20.11 -10.52
CA ILE A 160 4.53 21.05 -11.55
C ILE A 160 4.44 20.41 -12.94
N ALA A 161 4.82 19.14 -13.07
CA ALA A 161 4.76 18.43 -14.34
C ALA A 161 3.32 18.31 -14.88
N LEU A 162 2.37 17.93 -14.01
CA LEU A 162 0.95 17.85 -14.39
C LEU A 162 0.38 19.23 -14.75
N TYR A 163 0.74 20.27 -14.00
CA TYR A 163 0.30 21.64 -14.30
C TYR A 163 0.79 22.12 -15.67
N ASN A 164 2.01 21.73 -16.07
CA ASN A 164 2.58 22.05 -17.39
C ASN A 164 2.12 21.10 -18.51
N GLY A 165 1.20 20.18 -18.27
CA GLY A 165 0.70 19.25 -19.28
C GLY A 165 1.74 18.23 -19.73
N CYS A 166 2.49 17.64 -18.81
CA CYS A 166 3.53 16.66 -19.13
C CYS A 166 2.99 15.44 -19.88
N GLY A 167 3.84 14.85 -20.73
CA GLY A 167 3.54 13.59 -21.40
C GLY A 167 3.49 12.42 -20.42
N PHE A 168 2.78 11.35 -20.82
CA PHE A 168 2.59 10.14 -20.01
C PHE A 168 3.88 9.56 -19.44
N TRP A 169 4.94 9.46 -20.23
CA TRP A 169 6.22 8.88 -19.79
C TRP A 169 6.87 9.69 -18.67
N THR A 170 6.77 11.01 -18.71
CA THR A 170 7.27 11.87 -17.63
C THR A 170 6.48 11.68 -16.35
N TYR A 171 5.15 11.58 -16.45
CA TYR A 171 4.27 11.30 -15.32
C TYR A 171 4.62 9.94 -14.68
N GLU A 172 4.72 8.88 -15.49
CA GLU A 172 4.99 7.53 -15.01
C GLU A 172 6.36 7.42 -14.33
N LEU A 173 7.39 8.03 -14.92
CA LEU A 173 8.74 8.05 -14.34
C LEU A 173 8.79 8.80 -13.01
N LEU A 174 8.10 9.92 -12.89
CA LEU A 174 7.99 10.67 -11.63
C LEU A 174 7.21 9.89 -10.58
N MET A 175 6.14 9.19 -10.95
CA MET A 175 5.39 8.33 -10.04
C MET A 175 6.21 7.13 -9.58
N PHE A 176 6.95 6.50 -10.49
CA PHE A 176 7.89 5.43 -10.15
C PHE A 176 8.93 5.90 -9.12
N ALA A 177 9.52 7.08 -9.33
CA ALA A 177 10.49 7.65 -8.40
C ALA A 177 9.86 8.06 -7.06
N LEU A 178 8.63 8.56 -7.06
CA LEU A 178 7.89 8.95 -5.85
C LEU A 178 7.55 7.76 -4.96
N LEU A 179 7.25 6.62 -5.56
CA LEU A 179 6.88 5.39 -4.86
C LEU A 179 8.10 4.54 -4.48
N PHE A 180 9.27 4.77 -5.12
CA PHE A 180 10.55 4.15 -4.78
C PHE A 180 11.15 4.72 -3.49
#